data_9f9a3b2a4ba75eaa154af8e7cf47de59
#
_entry.id   9f9a3b2a4ba75eaa154af8e7cf47de59
#
_cell.length_a   1.000
_cell.length_b   1.000
_cell.length_c   1.000
_cell.angle_alpha   90.00
_cell.angle_beta   90.00
_cell.angle_gamma   90.00
#
_symmetry.space_group_name_H-M   'P 1'
#
loop_
_entity.id
_entity.type
_entity.pdbx_description
1 polymer ?
#
loop_
_entity_poly.entity_id
_entity_poly.type
_entity_poly.pdbx_seq_one_letter_code
_entity_poly.pdbx_strand_id
1 'polypeptide(L)'
;GCQFAAYDDRNAQMTLWDEEFCGALAERGHFVIRFDNRDVGLSTKFDHAGVPNVAAMMKRGADRSAAPYTLDDMADDAAGLLDALGLESAHVCGASMGGMIAQTVAYRHAGKTRSLISIMSSTGNPELPPPTPEAMKVLMTRPPADRAGAIETSLRAARVIGSPGFPIDEERLRRRAGATYDRAFTPLGT
;
A
#
# COMPACT_ATOMS: atom_id res chain seq x y z
N GLY A 1 11.02 -9.32 18.02
CA GLY A 1 9.94 -8.39 17.67
C GLY A 1 9.45 -8.63 16.26
N CYS A 2 8.13 -8.51 16.01
CA CYS A 2 7.57 -8.61 14.67
C CYS A 2 7.34 -7.21 14.12
N GLN A 3 7.66 -6.99 12.86
CA GLN A 3 7.26 -5.79 12.13
C GLN A 3 6.32 -6.17 11.00
N PHE A 4 5.28 -5.36 10.85
CA PHE A 4 4.26 -5.54 9.84
C PHE A 4 4.37 -4.42 8.83
N ALA A 5 4.39 -4.72 7.55
CA ALA A 5 4.46 -3.71 6.52
C ALA A 5 3.34 -3.96 5.49
N ALA A 6 2.39 -3.05 5.44
CA ALA A 6 1.40 -3.00 4.38
C ALA A 6 1.63 -1.75 3.54
N TYR A 7 1.73 -1.91 2.23
CA TYR A 7 1.83 -0.80 1.30
C TYR A 7 0.75 -0.96 0.24
N ASP A 8 0.06 0.11 -0.09
CA ASP A 8 -0.85 0.10 -1.21
C ASP A 8 -0.74 1.38 -2.04
N ASP A 9 -0.33 1.17 -3.27
CA ASP A 9 -0.67 1.97 -4.43
C ASP A 9 -1.29 0.97 -5.43
N ARG A 10 -2.14 1.37 -6.34
CA ARG A 10 -2.77 0.50 -7.34
C ARG A 10 -1.73 -0.36 -8.04
N ASN A 11 -1.71 -1.67 -7.76
CA ASN A 11 -0.67 -2.65 -8.05
C ASN A 11 0.54 -2.67 -7.09
N ALA A 12 0.46 -2.02 -5.95
CA ALA A 12 1.51 -2.06 -4.94
C ALA A 12 1.48 -3.39 -4.19
N GLN A 13 2.27 -4.32 -4.69
CA GLN A 13 2.49 -5.61 -4.06
C GLN A 13 3.53 -5.49 -2.93
N MET A 14 3.63 -6.51 -2.10
CA MET A 14 4.65 -6.60 -1.04
C MET A 14 6.10 -6.39 -1.55
N THR A 15 6.33 -6.51 -2.85
CA THR A 15 7.60 -6.25 -3.53
C THR A 15 8.02 -4.77 -3.50
N LEU A 16 7.12 -3.84 -3.19
CA LEU A 16 7.47 -2.43 -2.99
C LEU A 16 8.23 -2.19 -1.69
N TRP A 17 8.07 -3.05 -0.70
CA TRP A 17 8.95 -3.07 0.45
C TRP A 17 10.30 -3.65 0.06
N ASP A 18 11.27 -2.79 0.04
CA ASP A 18 12.62 -3.10 -0.41
C ASP A 18 13.26 -4.22 0.41
N GLU A 19 13.88 -5.18 -0.29
CA GLU A 19 14.48 -6.34 0.38
C GLU A 19 15.65 -5.96 1.27
N GLU A 20 16.45 -4.96 0.88
CA GLU A 20 17.56 -4.47 1.73
C GLU A 20 17.01 -3.81 3.00
N PHE A 21 15.93 -3.04 2.89
CA PHE A 21 15.27 -2.44 4.05
C PHE A 21 14.74 -3.53 5.00
N CYS A 22 14.04 -4.51 4.45
CA CYS A 22 13.51 -5.62 5.24
C CYS A 22 14.62 -6.50 5.83
N GLY A 23 15.69 -6.74 5.07
CA GLY A 23 16.89 -7.46 5.51
C GLY A 23 17.58 -6.74 6.67
N ALA A 24 17.78 -5.43 6.57
CA ALA A 24 18.36 -4.63 7.63
C ALA A 24 17.56 -4.65 8.94
N LEU A 25 16.24 -4.79 8.86
CA LEU A 25 15.40 -5.00 10.05
C LEU A 25 15.55 -6.42 10.61
N ALA A 26 15.62 -7.43 9.73
CA ALA A 26 15.80 -8.82 10.15
C ALA A 26 17.18 -9.02 10.84
N GLU A 27 18.24 -8.41 10.31
CA GLU A 27 19.57 -8.41 10.92
C GLU A 27 19.60 -7.80 12.34
N ARG A 28 18.64 -6.91 12.63
CA ARG A 28 18.43 -6.32 13.95
C ARG A 28 17.54 -7.15 14.88
N GLY A 29 17.22 -8.38 14.47
CA GLY A 29 16.44 -9.33 15.28
C GLY A 29 14.92 -9.17 15.15
N HIS A 30 14.44 -8.50 14.11
CA HIS A 30 13.01 -8.44 13.83
C HIS A 30 12.59 -9.57 12.89
N PHE A 31 11.47 -10.22 13.21
CA PHE A 31 10.77 -11.09 12.26
C PHE A 31 9.91 -10.19 11.37
N VAL A 32 10.31 -10.03 10.10
CA VAL A 32 9.67 -9.10 9.16
C VAL A 32 8.64 -9.84 8.31
N ILE A 33 7.40 -9.34 8.29
CA ILE A 33 6.31 -9.88 7.50
C ILE A 33 5.93 -8.85 6.46
N ARG A 34 5.98 -9.23 5.19
CA ARG A 34 5.43 -8.50 4.05
C ARG A 34 4.28 -9.30 3.47
N PHE A 35 3.21 -8.66 3.12
CA PHE A 35 2.06 -9.31 2.50
C PHE A 35 1.40 -8.42 1.45
N ASP A 36 0.70 -9.03 0.51
CA ASP A 36 -0.16 -8.32 -0.43
C ASP A 36 -1.51 -8.07 0.23
N ASN A 37 -2.01 -6.87 0.15
CA ASN A 37 -3.38 -6.57 0.56
C ASN A 37 -4.39 -7.35 -0.31
N ARG A 38 -5.63 -7.48 0.17
CA ARG A 38 -6.73 -8.02 -0.66
C ARG A 38 -6.77 -7.28 -2.01
N ASP A 39 -7.13 -7.95 -3.06
CA ASP A 39 -7.15 -7.49 -4.47
C ASP A 39 -5.76 -7.28 -5.11
N VAL A 40 -4.68 -7.33 -4.36
CA VAL A 40 -3.33 -7.04 -4.84
C VAL A 40 -2.50 -8.32 -4.92
N GLY A 41 -1.54 -8.37 -5.86
CA GLY A 41 -0.54 -9.42 -5.98
C GLY A 41 -1.14 -10.82 -6.03
N LEU A 42 -0.75 -11.67 -5.10
CA LEU A 42 -1.23 -13.06 -4.99
C LEU A 42 -2.33 -13.26 -3.94
N SER A 43 -2.77 -12.20 -3.26
CA SER A 43 -3.89 -12.26 -2.31
C SER A 43 -5.23 -12.40 -3.02
N THR A 44 -6.27 -12.71 -2.25
CA THR A 44 -7.65 -12.92 -2.73
C THR A 44 -8.12 -11.77 -3.60
N LYS A 45 -8.70 -12.10 -4.76
CA LYS A 45 -9.26 -11.16 -5.72
C LYS A 45 -10.77 -11.00 -5.52
N PHE A 46 -11.24 -9.79 -5.69
CA PHE A 46 -12.65 -9.39 -5.61
C PHE A 46 -13.21 -9.01 -6.99
N ASP A 47 -12.73 -9.66 -8.06
CA ASP A 47 -13.09 -9.38 -9.46
C ASP A 47 -14.63 -9.35 -9.68
N HIS A 48 -15.37 -10.14 -8.90
CA HIS A 48 -16.84 -10.16 -8.92
C HIS A 48 -17.49 -8.83 -8.49
N ALA A 49 -16.78 -7.99 -7.75
CA ALA A 49 -17.26 -6.68 -7.31
C ALA A 49 -17.10 -5.58 -8.38
N GLY A 50 -16.40 -5.88 -9.48
CA GLY A 50 -16.12 -4.93 -10.55
C GLY A 50 -15.08 -3.88 -10.16
N VAL A 51 -14.88 -2.91 -11.05
CA VAL A 51 -13.91 -1.82 -10.83
C VAL A 51 -14.58 -0.66 -10.10
N PRO A 52 -14.17 -0.32 -8.87
CA PRO A 52 -14.75 0.79 -8.15
C PRO A 52 -14.42 2.14 -8.84
N ASN A 53 -15.41 3.04 -8.84
CA ASN A 53 -15.18 4.41 -9.30
C ASN A 53 -14.55 5.25 -8.17
N VAL A 54 -13.26 5.08 -7.98
CA VAL A 54 -12.50 5.74 -6.90
C VAL A 54 -12.63 7.27 -6.98
N ALA A 55 -12.63 7.85 -8.19
CA ALA A 55 -12.79 9.30 -8.35
C ALA A 55 -14.15 9.81 -7.85
N ALA A 56 -15.21 9.02 -8.01
CA ALA A 56 -16.52 9.34 -7.44
C ALA A 56 -16.54 9.18 -5.91
N MET A 57 -15.87 8.15 -5.39
CA MET A 57 -15.80 7.85 -3.95
C MET A 57 -14.97 8.86 -3.16
N MET A 58 -14.01 9.53 -3.80
CA MET A 58 -13.19 10.57 -3.17
C MET A 58 -13.91 11.92 -3.00
N LYS A 59 -15.08 12.11 -3.62
CA LYS A 59 -15.85 13.34 -3.44
C LYS A 59 -16.37 13.45 -2.02
N ARG A 60 -16.37 14.67 -1.49
CA ARG A 60 -16.96 14.95 -0.16
C ARG A 60 -18.44 14.58 -0.16
N GLY A 61 -18.88 13.77 0.80
CA GLY A 61 -20.27 13.31 0.90
C GLY A 61 -20.65 12.19 -0.09
N ALA A 62 -19.69 11.59 -0.78
CA ALA A 62 -19.96 10.46 -1.65
C ALA A 62 -20.52 9.26 -0.86
N ASP A 63 -21.48 8.57 -1.47
CA ASP A 63 -21.91 7.26 -0.99
C ASP A 63 -20.79 6.23 -1.23
N ARG A 64 -20.27 5.69 -0.14
CA ARG A 64 -19.21 4.68 -0.15
C ARG A 64 -19.73 3.25 0.09
N SER A 65 -21.04 3.09 0.19
CA SER A 65 -21.68 1.77 0.41
C SER A 65 -21.45 0.79 -0.73
N ALA A 66 -21.12 1.32 -1.92
CA ALA A 66 -20.77 0.51 -3.09
C ALA A 66 -19.30 0.04 -3.11
N ALA A 67 -18.48 0.42 -2.11
CA ALA A 67 -17.13 -0.09 -2.01
C ALA A 67 -17.16 -1.58 -1.65
N PRO A 68 -16.42 -2.45 -2.36
CA PRO A 68 -16.42 -3.89 -2.09
C PRO A 68 -15.79 -4.22 -0.73
N TYR A 69 -14.98 -3.34 -0.20
CA TYR A 69 -14.36 -3.41 1.12
C TYR A 69 -13.87 -2.04 1.57
N THR A 70 -13.54 -1.93 2.83
CA THR A 70 -13.14 -0.70 3.52
C THR A 70 -11.71 -0.83 4.10
N LEU A 71 -11.19 0.27 4.64
CA LEU A 71 -9.94 0.21 5.42
C LEU A 71 -10.09 -0.66 6.68
N ASP A 72 -11.29 -0.74 7.23
CA ASP A 72 -11.59 -1.61 8.38
C ASP A 72 -11.42 -3.08 8.01
N ASP A 73 -11.95 -3.51 6.85
CA ASP A 73 -11.77 -4.87 6.35
C ASP A 73 -10.29 -5.22 6.09
N MET A 74 -9.52 -4.27 5.57
CA MET A 74 -8.08 -4.45 5.33
C MET A 74 -7.28 -4.50 6.63
N ALA A 75 -7.71 -3.76 7.65
CA ALA A 75 -7.12 -3.84 8.98
C ALA A 75 -7.45 -5.16 9.68
N ASP A 76 -8.66 -5.68 9.49
CA ASP A 76 -9.08 -6.97 10.01
C ASP A 76 -8.29 -8.12 9.35
N ASP A 77 -7.97 -8.03 8.03
CA ASP A 77 -7.06 -8.96 7.37
C ASP A 77 -5.67 -8.97 8.00
N ALA A 78 -5.12 -7.78 8.25
CA ALA A 78 -3.81 -7.65 8.88
C ALA A 78 -3.78 -8.26 10.28
N ALA A 79 -4.82 -8.02 11.07
CA ALA A 79 -4.98 -8.62 12.41
C ALA A 79 -5.15 -10.14 12.34
N GLY A 80 -5.97 -10.62 11.39
CA GLY A 80 -6.17 -12.05 11.13
C GLY A 80 -4.92 -12.77 10.67
N LEU A 81 -4.06 -12.09 9.89
CA LEU A 81 -2.76 -12.64 9.48
C LEU A 81 -1.84 -12.84 10.70
N LEU A 82 -1.83 -11.93 11.67
CA LEU A 82 -1.10 -12.13 12.93
C LEU A 82 -1.60 -13.36 13.68
N ASP A 83 -2.93 -13.53 13.78
CA ASP A 83 -3.52 -14.70 14.42
C ASP A 83 -3.14 -16.01 13.70
N ALA A 84 -3.24 -16.02 12.37
CA ALA A 84 -2.88 -17.18 11.56
C ALA A 84 -1.40 -17.57 11.68
N LEU A 85 -0.53 -16.61 11.98
CA LEU A 85 0.90 -16.83 12.22
C LEU A 85 1.21 -17.14 13.70
N GLY A 86 0.22 -17.17 14.59
CA GLY A 86 0.41 -17.39 16.01
C GLY A 86 1.13 -16.22 16.71
N LEU A 87 1.00 -15.01 16.18
CA LEU A 87 1.65 -13.81 16.70
C LEU A 87 0.66 -12.96 17.50
N GLU A 88 0.97 -12.73 18.76
CA GLU A 88 0.11 -11.95 19.66
C GLU A 88 0.04 -10.48 19.25
N SER A 89 1.17 -9.88 18.90
CA SER A 89 1.26 -8.46 18.54
C SER A 89 2.49 -8.14 17.70
N ALA A 90 2.43 -7.03 16.95
CA ALA A 90 3.50 -6.57 16.06
C ALA A 90 3.73 -5.05 16.14
N HIS A 91 4.90 -4.61 15.69
CA HIS A 91 5.09 -3.23 15.23
C HIS A 91 4.45 -3.10 13.85
N VAL A 92 3.49 -2.20 13.70
CA VAL A 92 2.73 -2.03 12.46
C VAL A 92 3.31 -0.86 11.67
N CYS A 93 3.68 -1.13 10.43
CA CYS A 93 4.28 -0.13 9.54
C CYS A 93 3.52 -0.09 8.21
N GLY A 94 3.15 1.10 7.77
CA GLY A 94 2.48 1.28 6.49
C GLY A 94 2.86 2.59 5.81
N ALA A 95 2.85 2.58 4.48
CA ALA A 95 3.14 3.75 3.66
C ALA A 95 1.92 4.10 2.79
N SER A 96 1.65 5.40 2.57
CA SER A 96 0.51 5.90 1.79
C SER A 96 -0.81 5.33 2.34
N MET A 97 -1.65 4.68 1.52
CA MET A 97 -2.86 4.00 1.98
C MET A 97 -2.53 2.89 3.00
N GLY A 98 -1.40 2.20 2.85
CA GLY A 98 -0.91 1.25 3.86
C GLY A 98 -0.68 1.91 5.22
N GLY A 99 -0.32 3.19 5.27
CA GLY A 99 -0.27 3.98 6.51
C GLY A 99 -1.66 4.25 7.10
N MET A 100 -2.68 4.45 6.28
CA MET A 100 -4.08 4.55 6.75
C MET A 100 -4.56 3.21 7.31
N ILE A 101 -4.25 2.11 6.63
CA ILE A 101 -4.55 0.75 7.12
C ILE A 101 -3.83 0.51 8.46
N ALA A 102 -2.55 0.85 8.57
CA ALA A 102 -1.77 0.71 9.80
C ALA A 102 -2.36 1.52 10.97
N GLN A 103 -2.83 2.73 10.72
CA GLN A 103 -3.56 3.55 11.69
C GLN A 103 -4.86 2.85 12.11
N THR A 104 -5.60 2.28 11.15
CA THR A 104 -6.83 1.55 11.41
C THR A 104 -6.56 0.30 12.27
N VAL A 105 -5.52 -0.47 11.97
CA VAL A 105 -5.07 -1.59 12.82
C VAL A 105 -4.79 -1.10 14.25
N ALA A 106 -4.08 0.01 14.39
CA ALA A 106 -3.68 0.52 15.70
C ALA A 106 -4.86 0.91 16.59
N TYR A 107 -5.93 1.49 16.03
CA TYR A 107 -7.10 1.84 16.86
C TYR A 107 -8.11 0.72 17.00
N ARG A 108 -8.32 -0.13 15.99
CA ARG A 108 -9.28 -1.25 16.03
C ARG A 108 -8.73 -2.46 16.78
N HIS A 109 -7.45 -2.72 16.61
CA HIS A 109 -6.74 -3.88 17.15
C HIS A 109 -5.57 -3.45 18.06
N ALA A 110 -5.85 -2.53 19.01
CA ALA A 110 -4.84 -1.95 19.89
C ALA A 110 -4.02 -3.01 20.64
N GLY A 111 -4.64 -4.11 21.06
CA GLY A 111 -3.96 -5.23 21.71
C GLY A 111 -2.95 -5.96 20.82
N LYS A 112 -3.09 -5.86 19.50
CA LYS A 112 -2.17 -6.45 18.51
C LYS A 112 -1.10 -5.48 18.03
N THR A 113 -1.14 -4.21 18.44
CA THR A 113 -0.24 -3.15 17.97
C THR A 113 0.75 -2.75 19.05
N ARG A 114 2.03 -3.06 18.85
CA ARG A 114 3.12 -2.63 19.75
C ARG A 114 3.54 -1.19 19.51
N SER A 115 3.63 -0.80 18.25
CA SER A 115 3.85 0.58 17.81
C SER A 115 3.34 0.76 16.39
N LEU A 116 3.08 2.01 16.02
CA LEU A 116 2.64 2.42 14.70
C LEU A 116 3.71 3.26 14.01
N ILE A 117 4.02 2.90 12.77
CA ILE A 117 4.89 3.67 11.87
C ILE A 117 4.05 4.00 10.63
N SER A 118 3.68 5.28 10.48
CA SER A 118 2.88 5.77 9.36
C SER A 118 3.74 6.67 8.47
N ILE A 119 4.01 6.25 7.24
CA ILE A 119 4.94 6.91 6.32
C ILE A 119 4.14 7.55 5.17
N MET A 120 4.39 8.83 4.86
CA MET A 120 3.76 9.62 3.79
C MET A 120 2.25 9.37 3.67
N SER A 121 1.55 9.37 4.79
CA SER A 121 0.15 9.01 4.94
C SER A 121 -0.63 10.13 5.62
N SER A 122 -1.93 9.97 5.72
CA SER A 122 -2.85 10.94 6.30
C SER A 122 -3.84 10.23 7.24
N THR A 123 -4.38 10.97 8.20
CA THR A 123 -5.50 10.54 9.04
C THR A 123 -6.85 10.62 8.32
N GLY A 124 -6.88 11.19 7.11
CA GLY A 124 -8.13 11.49 6.40
C GLY A 124 -8.86 12.74 6.90
N ASN A 125 -8.25 13.52 7.80
CA ASN A 125 -8.83 14.80 8.24
C ASN A 125 -8.97 15.77 7.05
N PRO A 126 -10.20 16.22 6.71
CA PRO A 126 -10.45 17.10 5.56
C PRO A 126 -9.86 18.51 5.71
N GLU A 127 -9.41 18.90 6.90
CA GLU A 127 -8.74 20.17 7.16
C GLU A 127 -7.26 20.16 6.77
N LEU A 128 -6.68 18.99 6.53
CA LEU A 128 -5.29 18.87 6.07
C LEU A 128 -5.16 19.34 4.62
N PRO A 129 -4.02 19.96 4.25
CA PRO A 129 -3.77 20.35 2.87
C PRO A 129 -3.92 19.14 1.92
N PRO A 130 -4.64 19.31 0.80
CA PRO A 130 -4.75 18.25 -0.20
C PRO A 130 -3.40 18.03 -0.90
N PRO A 131 -3.19 16.87 -1.55
CA PRO A 131 -2.07 16.67 -2.46
C PRO A 131 -2.04 17.75 -3.55
N THR A 132 -0.84 18.05 -4.06
CA THR A 132 -0.74 18.95 -5.22
C THR A 132 -1.51 18.38 -6.42
N PRO A 133 -2.02 19.24 -7.33
CA PRO A 133 -2.72 18.77 -8.53
C PRO A 133 -1.88 17.80 -9.38
N GLU A 134 -0.57 18.01 -9.44
CA GLU A 134 0.35 17.16 -10.17
C GLU A 134 0.49 15.77 -9.52
N ALA A 135 0.68 15.72 -8.19
CA ALA A 135 0.72 14.47 -7.45
C ALA A 135 -0.61 13.72 -7.58
N MET A 136 -1.75 14.41 -7.43
CA MET A 136 -3.08 13.82 -7.60
C MET A 136 -3.25 13.23 -9.00
N LYS A 137 -2.83 13.94 -10.05
CA LYS A 137 -2.91 13.45 -11.43
C LYS A 137 -2.13 12.14 -11.61
N VAL A 138 -0.94 12.05 -11.05
CA VAL A 138 -0.13 10.83 -11.11
C VAL A 138 -0.77 9.69 -10.34
N LEU A 139 -1.21 9.94 -9.11
CA LEU A 139 -1.88 8.95 -8.26
C LEU A 139 -3.18 8.41 -8.87
N MET A 140 -3.89 9.23 -9.68
CA MET A 140 -5.14 8.83 -10.33
C MET A 140 -4.92 8.26 -11.75
N THR A 141 -3.70 8.25 -12.26
CA THR A 141 -3.39 7.69 -13.59
C THR A 141 -3.34 6.16 -13.50
N ARG A 142 -4.18 5.49 -14.28
CA ARG A 142 -4.07 4.03 -14.42
C ARG A 142 -2.84 3.68 -15.23
N PRO A 143 -2.00 2.73 -14.77
CA PRO A 143 -0.90 2.24 -15.59
C PRO A 143 -1.47 1.52 -16.83
N PRO A 144 -0.78 1.60 -17.98
CA PRO A 144 -1.08 0.76 -19.13
C PRO A 144 -1.02 -0.72 -18.76
N ALA A 145 -1.76 -1.54 -19.50
CA ALA A 145 -1.82 -2.99 -19.25
C ALA A 145 -0.55 -3.74 -19.66
N ASP A 146 0.40 -3.07 -20.29
CA ASP A 146 1.66 -3.67 -20.71
C ASP A 146 2.79 -3.38 -19.70
N ARG A 147 3.80 -4.25 -19.71
CA ARG A 147 4.93 -4.21 -18.78
C ARG A 147 5.74 -2.91 -18.88
N ALA A 148 5.99 -2.44 -20.09
CA ALA A 148 6.80 -1.25 -20.31
C ALA A 148 6.08 0.00 -19.78
N GLY A 149 4.78 0.13 -20.05
CA GLY A 149 3.95 1.20 -19.55
C GLY A 149 3.79 1.20 -18.03
N ALA A 150 3.70 0.03 -17.41
CA ALA A 150 3.67 -0.09 -15.96
C ALA A 150 4.98 0.41 -15.32
N ILE A 151 6.12 0.06 -15.91
CA ILE A 151 7.44 0.54 -15.46
C ILE A 151 7.56 2.07 -15.61
N GLU A 152 7.21 2.63 -16.77
CA GLU A 152 7.29 4.08 -16.99
C GLU A 152 6.34 4.86 -16.08
N THR A 153 5.15 4.31 -15.80
CA THR A 153 4.22 4.90 -14.83
C THR A 153 4.82 4.95 -13.44
N SER A 154 5.48 3.88 -13.00
CA SER A 154 6.17 3.83 -11.69
C SER A 154 7.30 4.85 -11.60
N LEU A 155 8.11 4.99 -12.66
CA LEU A 155 9.18 5.99 -12.72
C LEU A 155 8.64 7.41 -12.66
N ARG A 156 7.60 7.69 -13.44
CA ARG A 156 6.94 9.00 -13.43
C ARG A 156 6.37 9.33 -12.06
N ALA A 157 5.73 8.36 -11.41
CA ALA A 157 5.23 8.53 -10.05
C ALA A 157 6.37 8.89 -9.08
N ALA A 158 7.47 8.14 -9.11
CA ALA A 158 8.61 8.40 -8.24
C ALA A 158 9.22 9.79 -8.45
N ARG A 159 9.30 10.27 -9.70
CA ARG A 159 9.80 11.63 -9.99
C ARG A 159 8.89 12.74 -9.46
N VAL A 160 7.57 12.51 -9.42
CA VAL A 160 6.59 13.52 -9.00
C VAL A 160 6.39 13.51 -7.47
N ILE A 161 6.27 12.32 -6.87
CA ILE A 161 5.95 12.19 -5.44
C ILE A 161 7.17 11.86 -4.58
N GLY A 162 8.30 11.55 -5.20
CA GLY A 162 9.55 11.27 -4.48
C GLY A 162 10.12 12.51 -3.81
N SER A 163 10.99 12.31 -2.83
CA SER A 163 11.67 13.40 -2.14
C SER A 163 12.73 14.06 -3.02
N PRO A 164 12.69 15.39 -3.22
CA PRO A 164 13.72 16.08 -4.00
C PRO A 164 15.11 16.08 -3.33
N GLY A 165 15.18 15.76 -2.04
CA GLY A 165 16.43 15.70 -1.27
C GLY A 165 17.21 14.40 -1.46
N PHE A 166 16.65 13.40 -2.14
CA PHE A 166 17.28 12.10 -2.35
C PHE A 166 17.27 11.74 -3.84
N PRO A 167 18.42 11.31 -4.39
CA PRO A 167 18.47 10.87 -5.79
C PRO A 167 17.62 9.63 -6.01
N ILE A 168 16.94 9.59 -7.14
CA ILE A 168 16.16 8.43 -7.56
C ILE A 168 17.10 7.45 -8.28
N ASP A 169 17.22 6.23 -7.76
CA ASP A 169 17.85 5.12 -8.48
C ASP A 169 16.83 4.54 -9.48
N GLU A 170 16.83 5.11 -10.69
CA GLU A 170 15.88 4.70 -11.74
C GLU A 170 16.10 3.24 -12.17
N GLU A 171 17.33 2.75 -12.18
CA GLU A 171 17.61 1.37 -12.58
C GLU A 171 17.02 0.38 -11.59
N ARG A 172 17.22 0.60 -10.29
CA ARG A 172 16.60 -0.19 -9.22
C ARG A 172 15.08 -0.14 -9.30
N LEU A 173 14.52 1.05 -9.54
CA LEU A 173 13.08 1.25 -9.66
C LEU A 173 12.51 0.51 -10.87
N ARG A 174 13.19 0.53 -12.04
CA ARG A 174 12.81 -0.24 -13.23
C ARG A 174 12.81 -1.74 -12.96
N ARG A 175 13.87 -2.26 -12.35
CA ARG A 175 13.96 -3.69 -11.99
C ARG A 175 12.80 -4.07 -11.07
N ARG A 176 12.54 -3.30 -10.02
CA ARG A 176 11.47 -3.57 -9.06
C ARG A 176 10.09 -3.51 -9.72
N ALA A 177 9.80 -2.46 -10.48
CA ALA A 177 8.52 -2.32 -11.17
C ALA A 177 8.29 -3.46 -12.17
N GLY A 178 9.33 -3.88 -12.91
CA GLY A 178 9.28 -5.03 -13.79
C GLY A 178 9.00 -6.33 -13.05
N ALA A 179 9.70 -6.60 -11.97
CA ALA A 179 9.48 -7.79 -11.13
C ALA A 179 8.08 -7.81 -10.51
N THR A 180 7.57 -6.66 -10.08
CA THR A 180 6.20 -6.53 -9.57
C THR A 180 5.17 -6.88 -10.64
N TYR A 181 5.36 -6.36 -11.86
CA TYR A 181 4.48 -6.70 -12.99
C TYR A 181 4.53 -8.19 -13.32
N ASP A 182 5.71 -8.76 -13.45
CA ASP A 182 5.92 -10.16 -13.82
C ASP A 182 5.36 -11.12 -12.76
N ARG A 183 5.35 -10.72 -11.47
CA ARG A 183 4.83 -11.53 -10.36
C ARG A 183 3.31 -11.66 -10.39
N ALA A 184 2.59 -10.59 -10.51
CA ALA A 184 1.12 -10.60 -10.58
C ALA A 184 0.56 -9.22 -10.96
N PHE A 185 0.51 -8.93 -12.24
CA PHE A 185 -0.18 -7.74 -12.70
C PHE A 185 -1.70 -7.97 -12.69
N THR A 186 -2.43 -7.14 -11.94
CA THR A 186 -3.89 -7.20 -11.89
C THR A 186 -4.45 -5.87 -12.40
N PRO A 187 -4.95 -5.82 -13.67
CA PRO A 187 -5.45 -4.57 -14.25
C PRO A 187 -6.70 -4.03 -13.55
N LEU A 188 -7.41 -4.88 -12.80
CA LEU A 188 -8.63 -4.54 -12.06
C LEU A 188 -8.38 -4.27 -10.57
N GLY A 189 -7.22 -4.63 -10.03
CA GLY A 189 -6.87 -4.41 -8.63
C GLY A 189 -6.92 -2.93 -8.26
N THR A 190 -7.45 -2.63 -7.10
CA THR A 190 -7.61 -1.27 -6.58
C THR A 190 -6.31 -0.71 -6.03
#